data_7751eaca9e69725da2883a6b57850e77
#
_entry.id   7751eaca9e69725da2883a6b57850e77
#
_cell.length_a   1.000
_cell.length_b   1.000
_cell.length_c   1.000
_cell.angle_alpha   90.00
_cell.angle_beta   90.00
_cell.angle_gamma   90.00
#
_symmetry.space_group_name_H-M   'P 1'
#
loop_
_entity.id
_entity.type
_entity.pdbx_description
1 polymer ?
#
loop_
_entity_poly.entity_id
_entity_poly.type
_entity_poly.pdbx_seq_one_letter_code
_entity_poly.pdbx_strand_id
1 'polypeptide(L)'
;NKITALKILWYGVDHRNRDKKEQWTIGSLASTIQPIGIGGPRVSPSFDYFKKWQDERTLDCYTRISYGFMNKDWKGDTWWKYRFDPFHFGFFRVGLNHDFDVIRGYDAITQIYKRSNFFQSTKLNLNLEYELFNGFYAFVNTQYTKRRSLEGYQFLNEIDVALPNNDPLAFDPYNAFILNVGASYTPGQRYMREPNRKVF
;
A
#
# COMPACT_ATOMS: atom_id res chain seq x y z
N ASN A 1 6.64 18.52 -24.73
CA ASN A 1 5.69 18.90 -23.66
C ASN A 1 6.43 19.66 -22.57
N LYS A 2 6.22 20.98 -22.49
CA LYS A 2 6.74 21.78 -21.37
C LYS A 2 6.01 21.33 -20.09
N ILE A 3 6.76 20.83 -19.12
CA ILE A 3 6.24 20.52 -17.80
C ILE A 3 5.99 21.85 -17.11
N THR A 4 4.74 22.23 -16.95
CA THR A 4 4.36 23.46 -16.27
C THR A 4 4.36 23.20 -14.75
N ALA A 5 4.81 24.14 -13.93
CA ALA A 5 4.84 24.03 -12.46
C ALA A 5 3.46 23.63 -11.87
N LEU A 6 2.38 24.16 -12.44
CA LEU A 6 1.00 23.77 -12.12
C LEU A 6 0.72 22.27 -12.35
N LYS A 7 1.34 21.69 -13.38
CA LYS A 7 1.16 20.27 -13.71
C LYS A 7 1.83 19.38 -12.67
N ILE A 8 3.03 19.74 -12.22
CA ILE A 8 3.72 19.05 -11.13
C ILE A 8 2.93 19.17 -9.82
N LEU A 9 2.39 20.37 -9.55
CA LEU A 9 1.64 20.64 -8.33
C LEU A 9 0.41 19.73 -8.22
N TRP A 10 -0.40 19.60 -9.28
CA TRP A 10 -1.71 18.93 -9.23
C TRP A 10 -1.69 17.48 -9.72
N TYR A 11 -0.87 17.15 -10.72
CA TYR A 11 -0.90 15.83 -11.38
C TYR A 11 0.36 14.99 -11.14
N GLY A 12 1.43 15.59 -10.59
CA GLY A 12 2.71 14.93 -10.46
C GLY A 12 3.49 14.85 -11.78
N VAL A 13 4.47 13.95 -11.83
CA VAL A 13 5.31 13.71 -13.01
C VAL A 13 5.17 12.26 -13.42
N ASP A 14 4.76 12.05 -14.66
CA ASP A 14 4.71 10.74 -15.29
C ASP A 14 5.68 10.70 -16.48
N HIS A 15 6.51 9.67 -16.51
CA HIS A 15 7.42 9.40 -17.61
C HIS A 15 7.24 7.98 -18.12
N ARG A 16 6.92 7.86 -19.41
CA ARG A 16 6.72 6.58 -20.06
C ARG A 16 7.69 6.41 -21.23
N ASN A 17 8.52 5.39 -21.16
CA ASN A 17 9.36 4.95 -22.27
C ASN A 17 8.68 3.76 -22.95
N ARG A 18 8.17 3.96 -24.16
CA ARG A 18 7.43 2.92 -24.92
C ARG A 18 8.36 1.83 -25.45
N ASP A 19 9.58 2.19 -25.85
CA ASP A 19 10.53 1.22 -26.42
C ASP A 19 11.02 0.24 -25.36
N LYS A 20 11.30 0.75 -24.16
CA LYS A 20 11.72 -0.05 -23.02
C LYS A 20 10.55 -0.64 -22.24
N LYS A 21 9.30 -0.29 -22.58
CA LYS A 21 8.06 -0.69 -21.85
C LYS A 21 8.19 -0.43 -20.35
N GLU A 22 8.67 0.73 -19.99
CA GLU A 22 8.83 1.16 -18.60
C GLU A 22 8.12 2.49 -18.34
N GLN A 23 7.62 2.66 -17.15
CA GLN A 23 6.96 3.87 -16.69
C GLN A 23 7.34 4.13 -15.24
N TRP A 24 7.57 5.40 -14.91
CA TRP A 24 7.68 5.82 -13.51
C TRP A 24 6.86 7.08 -13.30
N THR A 25 6.31 7.19 -12.10
CA THR A 25 5.44 8.28 -11.70
C THR A 25 5.85 8.80 -10.34
N ILE A 26 5.95 10.09 -10.19
CA ILE A 26 6.11 10.79 -8.91
C ILE A 26 4.78 11.45 -8.60
N GLY A 27 4.25 11.20 -7.41
CA GLY A 27 2.98 11.78 -6.96
C GLY A 27 2.97 13.31 -6.99
N SER A 28 1.78 13.90 -7.07
CA SER A 28 1.64 15.36 -7.10
C SER A 28 2.06 15.99 -5.77
N LEU A 29 2.54 17.24 -5.81
CA LEU A 29 2.86 17.98 -4.58
C LEU A 29 1.62 18.19 -3.71
N ALA A 30 0.45 18.38 -4.33
CA ALA A 30 -0.82 18.55 -3.60
C ALA A 30 -1.20 17.27 -2.83
N SER A 31 -0.99 16.07 -3.39
CA SER A 31 -1.24 14.80 -2.71
C SER A 31 -0.18 14.45 -1.66
N THR A 32 0.99 15.08 -1.74
CA THR A 32 2.11 14.86 -0.83
C THR A 32 1.88 15.51 0.54
N ILE A 33 1.13 16.61 0.60
CA ILE A 33 0.89 17.37 1.82
C ILE A 33 -0.41 16.88 2.46
N GLN A 34 -0.31 16.38 3.68
CA GLN A 34 -1.43 15.99 4.53
C GLN A 34 -1.51 16.95 5.72
N PRO A 35 -2.33 18.00 5.64
CA PRO A 35 -2.37 19.05 6.67
C PRO A 35 -3.04 18.57 7.96
N ILE A 36 -3.99 17.65 7.86
CA ILE A 36 -4.76 17.14 8.99
C ILE A 36 -4.71 15.62 8.97
N GLY A 37 -4.33 15.02 10.07
CA GLY A 37 -4.29 13.56 10.22
C GLY A 37 -3.96 13.17 11.65
N ILE A 38 -4.02 11.89 11.95
CA ILE A 38 -3.55 11.36 13.22
C ILE A 38 -2.06 11.69 13.37
N GLY A 39 -1.69 12.33 14.47
CA GLY A 39 -0.31 12.77 14.72
C GLY A 39 0.11 14.06 13.99
N GLY A 40 -0.84 14.86 13.49
CA GLY A 40 -0.61 16.18 12.92
C GLY A 40 -0.17 16.22 11.46
N PRO A 41 0.32 17.38 10.98
CA PRO A 41 0.70 17.57 9.58
C PRO A 41 1.83 16.65 9.15
N ARG A 42 1.72 16.11 7.91
CA ARG A 42 2.71 15.21 7.32
C ARG A 42 2.99 15.55 5.87
N VAL A 43 4.18 15.21 5.41
CA VAL A 43 4.57 15.24 3.99
C VAL A 43 4.86 13.81 3.55
N SER A 44 4.20 13.36 2.47
CA SER A 44 4.16 11.96 2.08
C SER A 44 4.36 11.77 0.57
N PRO A 45 5.57 12.02 0.02
CA PRO A 45 5.85 11.77 -1.38
C PRO A 45 5.70 10.30 -1.73
N SER A 46 5.21 10.02 -2.94
CA SER A 46 5.07 8.68 -3.49
C SER A 46 5.77 8.54 -4.82
N PHE A 47 6.22 7.33 -5.09
CA PHE A 47 6.89 6.91 -6.31
C PHE A 47 6.35 5.56 -6.77
N ASP A 48 5.99 5.48 -8.04
CA ASP A 48 5.57 4.26 -8.72
C ASP A 48 6.55 3.93 -9.83
N TYR A 49 6.86 2.66 -10.01
CA TYR A 49 7.66 2.16 -11.11
C TYR A 49 7.05 0.89 -11.69
N PHE A 50 6.88 0.89 -13.01
CA PHE A 50 6.41 -0.27 -13.75
C PHE A 50 7.39 -0.61 -14.87
N LYS A 51 7.69 -1.91 -15.00
CA LYS A 51 8.50 -2.48 -16.09
C LYS A 51 7.85 -3.72 -16.66
N LYS A 52 7.80 -3.81 -17.99
CA LYS A 52 7.37 -5.01 -18.70
C LYS A 52 8.49 -5.46 -19.64
N TRP A 53 8.90 -6.72 -19.53
CA TRP A 53 9.90 -7.33 -20.40
C TRP A 53 9.26 -7.91 -21.67
N GLN A 54 10.11 -8.33 -22.63
CA GLN A 54 9.65 -8.91 -23.89
C GLN A 54 8.94 -10.25 -23.72
N ASP A 55 9.31 -11.00 -22.71
CA ASP A 55 8.72 -12.28 -22.31
C ASP A 55 7.45 -12.13 -21.46
N GLU A 56 6.84 -10.96 -21.46
CA GLU A 56 5.61 -10.62 -20.73
C GLU A 56 5.74 -10.60 -19.19
N ARG A 57 6.91 -10.88 -18.61
CA ARG A 57 7.15 -10.66 -17.18
C ARG A 57 6.99 -9.19 -16.83
N THR A 58 6.53 -8.90 -15.61
CA THR A 58 6.34 -7.53 -15.16
C THR A 58 6.89 -7.33 -13.75
N LEU A 59 7.45 -6.16 -13.52
CA LEU A 59 7.77 -5.65 -12.19
C LEU A 59 6.96 -4.39 -11.95
N ASP A 60 6.29 -4.33 -10.82
CA ASP A 60 5.47 -3.22 -10.39
C ASP A 60 5.86 -2.87 -8.96
N CYS A 61 6.28 -1.64 -8.73
CA CYS A 61 6.80 -1.16 -7.46
C CYS A 61 6.11 0.12 -7.06
N TYR A 62 5.77 0.21 -5.78
CA TYR A 62 5.25 1.43 -5.17
C TYR A 62 6.02 1.73 -3.90
N THR A 63 6.30 2.99 -3.66
CA THR A 63 6.92 3.44 -2.42
C THR A 63 6.34 4.80 -2.03
N ARG A 64 5.91 4.91 -0.78
CA ARG A 64 5.54 6.17 -0.15
C ARG A 64 6.32 6.31 1.14
N ILE A 65 6.95 7.45 1.34
CA ILE A 65 7.66 7.82 2.57
C ILE A 65 6.96 9.03 3.16
N SER A 66 6.66 8.99 4.44
CA SER A 66 5.92 10.05 5.13
C SER A 66 6.71 10.55 6.34
N TYR A 67 6.85 11.85 6.46
CA TYR A 67 7.45 12.51 7.62
C TYR A 67 6.41 13.36 8.36
N GLY A 68 6.22 13.08 9.65
CA GLY A 68 5.33 13.82 10.55
C GLY A 68 6.08 14.90 11.32
N PHE A 69 5.67 16.15 11.16
CA PHE A 69 6.37 17.29 11.78
C PHE A 69 6.15 17.37 13.29
N MET A 70 4.97 17.01 13.77
CA MET A 70 4.61 17.12 15.18
C MET A 70 5.35 16.07 16.03
N ASN A 71 5.36 14.82 15.57
CA ASN A 71 5.98 13.72 16.30
C ASN A 71 7.41 13.42 15.82
N LYS A 72 7.91 14.12 14.79
CA LYS A 72 9.23 13.92 14.16
C LYS A 72 9.45 12.44 13.77
N ASP A 73 8.40 11.78 13.29
CA ASP A 73 8.37 10.36 12.98
C ASP A 73 8.32 10.08 11.49
N TRP A 74 8.93 8.96 11.10
CA TRP A 74 8.87 8.43 9.74
C TRP A 74 7.84 7.33 9.66
N LYS A 75 7.03 7.38 8.61
CA LYS A 75 6.09 6.33 8.22
C LYS A 75 6.20 6.09 6.73
N GLY A 76 5.55 5.03 6.26
CA GLY A 76 5.50 4.76 4.84
C GLY A 76 5.10 3.34 4.52
N ASP A 77 4.95 3.12 3.26
CA ASP A 77 4.66 1.81 2.70
C ASP A 77 5.39 1.63 1.38
N THR A 78 5.84 0.43 1.14
CA THR A 78 6.42 0.01 -0.12
C THR A 78 5.95 -1.40 -0.43
N TRP A 79 5.71 -1.66 -1.71
CA TRP A 79 5.48 -3.01 -2.16
C TRP A 79 6.06 -3.22 -3.56
N TRP A 80 6.48 -4.44 -3.83
CA TRP A 80 7.04 -4.89 -5.07
C TRP A 80 6.32 -6.14 -5.50
N LYS A 81 5.76 -6.11 -6.70
CA LYS A 81 5.07 -7.25 -7.31
C LYS A 81 5.83 -7.67 -8.56
N TYR A 82 6.31 -8.88 -8.58
CA TYR A 82 6.99 -9.46 -9.73
C TYR A 82 6.19 -10.63 -10.28
N ARG A 83 5.75 -10.49 -11.54
CA ARG A 83 5.16 -11.58 -12.30
C ARG A 83 6.27 -12.33 -13.00
N PHE A 84 6.63 -13.48 -12.48
CA PHE A 84 7.71 -14.33 -13.00
C PHE A 84 7.24 -15.30 -14.07
N ASP A 85 5.97 -15.73 -14.06
CA ASP A 85 5.36 -16.60 -15.03
C ASP A 85 4.03 -16.02 -15.55
N PRO A 86 4.05 -15.27 -16.65
CA PRO A 86 2.84 -14.69 -17.24
C PRO A 86 1.86 -15.76 -17.77
N PHE A 87 2.35 -16.93 -18.14
CA PHE A 87 1.51 -17.99 -18.71
C PHE A 87 0.65 -18.68 -17.63
N HIS A 88 1.21 -18.93 -16.45
CA HIS A 88 0.49 -19.48 -15.29
C HIS A 88 0.10 -18.44 -14.27
N PHE A 89 0.04 -17.15 -14.68
CA PHE A 89 -0.28 -16.02 -13.78
C PHE A 89 0.57 -15.96 -12.52
N GLY A 90 1.75 -16.61 -12.54
CA GLY A 90 2.66 -16.70 -11.42
C GLY A 90 3.21 -15.33 -11.01
N PHE A 91 2.96 -14.91 -9.78
CA PHE A 91 3.57 -13.72 -9.22
C PHE A 91 3.89 -13.88 -7.74
N PHE A 92 4.85 -13.11 -7.28
CA PHE A 92 5.01 -12.84 -5.87
C PHE A 92 4.95 -11.34 -5.59
N ARG A 93 4.48 -10.99 -4.42
CA ARG A 93 4.45 -9.61 -3.93
C ARG A 93 5.03 -9.57 -2.52
N VAL A 94 5.95 -8.62 -2.30
CA VAL A 94 6.51 -8.29 -0.99
C VAL A 94 6.06 -6.89 -0.64
N GLY A 95 5.60 -6.68 0.58
CA GLY A 95 5.17 -5.36 1.06
C GLY A 95 5.69 -5.09 2.46
N LEU A 96 6.21 -3.89 2.66
CA LEU A 96 6.55 -3.33 3.97
C LEU A 96 5.66 -2.13 4.22
N ASN A 97 5.02 -2.09 5.37
CA ASN A 97 4.19 -0.96 5.80
C ASN A 97 4.53 -0.60 7.23
N HIS A 98 4.74 0.69 7.48
CA HIS A 98 4.89 1.25 8.81
C HIS A 98 4.02 2.50 8.88
N ASP A 99 2.81 2.38 9.40
CA ASP A 99 1.84 3.47 9.41
C ASP A 99 0.84 3.33 10.56
N PHE A 100 -0.05 4.29 10.66
CA PHE A 100 -1.25 4.16 11.46
C PHE A 100 -2.21 3.17 10.82
N ASP A 101 -2.87 2.40 11.66
CA ASP A 101 -3.88 1.44 11.25
C ASP A 101 -5.14 1.61 12.09
N VAL A 102 -6.27 1.14 11.62
CA VAL A 102 -7.55 1.30 12.29
C VAL A 102 -8.04 -0.01 12.89
N ILE A 103 -8.71 0.09 14.05
CA ILE A 103 -9.32 -1.06 14.72
C ILE A 103 -10.64 -1.40 14.05
N ARG A 104 -11.44 -0.38 13.73
CA ARG A 104 -12.74 -0.52 13.07
C ARG A 104 -12.80 0.35 11.83
N GLY A 105 -13.54 -0.10 10.83
CA GLY A 105 -13.86 0.72 9.67
C GLY A 105 -14.58 2.02 10.05
N TYR A 106 -14.59 2.97 9.15
CA TYR A 106 -15.19 4.28 9.39
C TYR A 106 -16.72 4.19 9.18
N ASP A 107 -17.46 4.01 10.26
CA ASP A 107 -18.93 4.04 10.22
C ASP A 107 -19.48 5.46 10.28
N ALA A 108 -18.68 6.42 10.75
CA ALA A 108 -19.00 7.84 10.83
C ALA A 108 -17.73 8.70 10.71
N ILE A 109 -17.90 9.97 10.30
CA ILE A 109 -16.79 10.95 10.17
C ILE A 109 -16.05 11.12 11.50
N THR A 110 -16.72 11.04 12.63
CA THR A 110 -16.11 11.13 13.96
C THR A 110 -15.08 10.02 14.21
N GLN A 111 -15.22 8.86 13.60
CA GLN A 111 -14.28 7.75 13.75
C GLN A 111 -12.90 8.04 13.12
N ILE A 112 -12.85 8.94 12.13
CA ILE A 112 -11.60 9.39 11.48
C ILE A 112 -10.70 10.14 12.47
N TYR A 113 -11.30 10.82 13.45
CA TYR A 113 -10.57 11.63 14.44
C TYR A 113 -10.51 10.98 15.82
N LYS A 114 -11.17 9.84 16.02
CA LYS A 114 -11.21 9.13 17.30
C LYS A 114 -9.90 8.38 17.53
N ARG A 115 -9.05 8.87 18.41
CA ARG A 115 -7.70 8.32 18.67
C ARG A 115 -7.73 6.86 19.13
N SER A 116 -8.74 6.47 19.90
CA SER A 116 -8.93 5.08 20.34
C SER A 116 -9.22 4.10 19.19
N ASN A 117 -9.49 4.60 17.97
CA ASN A 117 -9.68 3.77 16.78
C ASN A 117 -8.38 3.50 16.02
N PHE A 118 -7.26 4.09 16.45
CA PHE A 118 -5.98 3.99 15.75
C PHE A 118 -4.92 3.33 16.62
N PHE A 119 -4.01 2.66 15.94
CA PHE A 119 -2.77 2.14 16.51
C PHE A 119 -1.64 2.23 15.47
N GLN A 120 -0.40 2.15 15.92
CA GLN A 120 0.74 2.06 15.02
C GLN A 120 0.98 0.60 14.66
N SER A 121 1.15 0.33 13.38
CA SER A 121 1.50 -1.00 12.89
C SER A 121 2.75 -0.98 12.01
N THR A 122 3.55 -2.05 12.12
CA THR A 122 4.62 -2.37 11.17
C THR A 122 4.31 -3.74 10.60
N LYS A 123 4.09 -3.82 9.29
CA LYS A 123 3.66 -5.04 8.61
C LYS A 123 4.68 -5.46 7.55
N LEU A 124 5.01 -6.73 7.52
CA LEU A 124 5.66 -7.40 6.39
C LEU A 124 4.63 -8.34 5.77
N ASN A 125 4.36 -8.15 4.49
CA ASN A 125 3.41 -8.97 3.73
C ASN A 125 4.16 -9.71 2.62
N LEU A 126 3.88 -11.00 2.48
CA LEU A 126 4.36 -11.83 1.38
C LEU A 126 3.16 -12.52 0.75
N ASN A 127 3.01 -12.37 -0.57
CA ASN A 127 1.94 -13.00 -1.33
C ASN A 127 2.57 -13.76 -2.50
N LEU A 128 2.18 -14.99 -2.66
CA LEU A 128 2.53 -15.85 -3.80
C LEU A 128 1.24 -16.40 -4.38
N GLU A 129 1.10 -16.35 -5.70
CA GLU A 129 0.00 -16.96 -6.43
C GLU A 129 0.52 -17.63 -7.70
N TYR A 130 -0.04 -18.79 -8.02
CA TYR A 130 0.35 -19.56 -9.19
C TYR A 130 -0.81 -20.42 -9.71
N GLU A 131 -1.02 -20.43 -11.01
CA GLU A 131 -1.94 -21.36 -11.68
C GLU A 131 -1.23 -22.69 -11.89
N LEU A 132 -1.60 -23.73 -11.13
CA LEU A 132 -1.02 -25.07 -11.22
C LEU A 132 -1.44 -25.80 -12.49
N PHE A 133 -2.71 -25.66 -12.86
CA PHE A 133 -3.27 -26.10 -14.13
C PHE A 133 -4.45 -25.21 -14.50
N ASN A 134 -4.93 -25.29 -15.72
CA ASN A 134 -5.93 -24.36 -16.24
C ASN A 134 -7.15 -24.21 -15.33
N GLY A 135 -7.35 -22.98 -14.84
CA GLY A 135 -8.43 -22.62 -13.93
C GLY A 135 -8.22 -23.00 -12.46
N PHE A 136 -7.10 -23.65 -12.09
CA PHE A 136 -6.78 -23.95 -10.70
C PHE A 136 -5.63 -23.08 -10.20
N TYR A 137 -5.95 -22.19 -9.30
CA TYR A 137 -5.02 -21.25 -8.69
C TYR A 137 -4.74 -21.63 -7.24
N ALA A 138 -3.48 -21.68 -6.86
CA ALA A 138 -3.04 -21.81 -5.47
C ALA A 138 -2.41 -20.48 -5.02
N PHE A 139 -2.67 -20.10 -3.76
CA PHE A 139 -2.08 -18.91 -3.20
C PHE A 139 -1.63 -19.11 -1.76
N VAL A 140 -0.59 -18.38 -1.39
CA VAL A 140 -0.08 -18.27 -0.03
C VAL A 140 0.10 -16.80 0.30
N ASN A 141 -0.55 -16.35 1.37
CA ASN A 141 -0.42 -15.00 1.88
C ASN A 141 0.06 -15.06 3.31
N THR A 142 1.19 -14.43 3.60
CA THR A 142 1.72 -14.33 4.95
C THR A 142 1.82 -12.88 5.37
N GLN A 143 1.51 -12.61 6.62
CA GLN A 143 1.65 -11.29 7.20
C GLN A 143 2.26 -11.41 8.60
N TYR A 144 3.36 -10.74 8.81
CA TYR A 144 3.91 -10.48 10.13
C TYR A 144 3.64 -9.03 10.50
N THR A 145 3.03 -8.81 11.67
CA THR A 145 2.63 -7.47 12.10
C THR A 145 3.11 -7.23 13.53
N LYS A 146 3.75 -6.09 13.76
CA LYS A 146 4.04 -5.55 15.09
C LYS A 146 3.09 -4.37 15.33
N ARG A 147 2.33 -4.42 16.43
CA ARG A 147 1.34 -3.39 16.81
C ARG A 147 1.75 -2.69 18.09
N ARG A 148 1.51 -1.38 18.14
CA ARG A 148 1.81 -0.53 19.31
C ARG A 148 0.68 0.48 19.52
N SER A 149 0.40 0.78 20.80
CA SER A 149 -0.46 1.90 21.17
C SER A 149 0.10 3.24 20.68
N LEU A 150 -0.77 4.23 20.56
CA LEU A 150 -0.41 5.62 20.29
C LEU A 150 -0.23 6.44 21.58
N GLU A 151 -0.14 5.81 22.73
CA GLU A 151 0.23 6.48 23.98
C GLU A 151 1.58 7.17 23.79
N GLY A 152 1.67 8.43 24.25
CA GLY A 152 2.85 9.26 24.07
C GLY A 152 2.97 9.97 22.71
N TYR A 153 2.06 9.73 21.76
CA TYR A 153 1.97 10.54 20.55
C TYR A 153 1.37 11.91 20.83
N GLN A 154 1.90 12.93 20.15
CA GLN A 154 1.31 14.26 20.15
C GLN A 154 0.20 14.36 19.12
N PHE A 155 -0.90 15.00 19.48
CA PHE A 155 -2.08 15.18 18.63
C PHE A 155 -2.45 16.67 18.55
N LEU A 156 -3.22 17.04 17.52
CA LEU A 156 -3.73 18.40 17.37
C LEU A 156 -4.76 18.69 18.48
N ASN A 157 -4.53 19.75 19.26
CA ASN A 157 -5.40 20.15 20.38
C ASN A 157 -6.80 20.61 19.91
N GLU A 158 -6.89 21.13 18.69
CA GLU A 158 -8.16 21.58 18.09
C GLU A 158 -9.19 20.45 17.97
N ILE A 159 -8.71 19.22 17.80
CA ILE A 159 -9.58 18.04 17.75
C ILE A 159 -10.12 17.69 19.13
N ASP A 160 -9.38 17.95 20.20
CA ASP A 160 -9.79 17.64 21.58
C ASP A 160 -10.94 18.53 22.05
N VAL A 161 -11.03 19.75 21.53
CA VAL A 161 -12.16 20.65 21.79
C VAL A 161 -13.46 20.08 21.22
N ALA A 162 -13.38 19.44 20.05
CA ALA A 162 -14.54 18.86 19.37
C ALA A 162 -14.90 17.45 19.88
N LEU A 163 -13.90 16.71 20.38
CA LEU A 163 -14.04 15.33 20.84
C LEU A 163 -13.43 15.17 22.25
N PRO A 164 -14.17 15.49 23.31
CA PRO A 164 -13.67 15.32 24.68
C PRO A 164 -13.45 13.84 25.00
N ASN A 165 -12.45 13.55 25.85
CA ASN A 165 -12.04 12.19 26.23
C ASN A 165 -11.58 11.34 25.02
N ASN A 166 -10.86 11.95 24.09
CA ASN A 166 -10.37 11.31 22.87
C ASN A 166 -8.97 10.70 23.08
N ASP A 167 -8.81 9.89 24.12
CA ASP A 167 -7.53 9.25 24.43
C ASP A 167 -7.25 8.05 23.51
N PRO A 168 -5.97 7.80 23.20
CA PRO A 168 -5.57 6.60 22.49
C PRO A 168 -5.92 5.33 23.28
N LEU A 169 -6.18 4.22 22.57
CA LEU A 169 -6.34 2.94 23.23
C LEU A 169 -4.99 2.46 23.77
N ALA A 170 -4.90 2.27 25.10
CA ALA A 170 -3.75 1.72 25.77
C ALA A 170 -3.70 0.20 25.63
N PHE A 171 -2.58 -0.34 25.17
CA PHE A 171 -2.28 -1.78 25.16
C PHE A 171 -0.77 -2.03 25.02
N ASP A 172 -0.33 -3.17 25.53
CA ASP A 172 1.06 -3.59 25.39
C ASP A 172 1.43 -3.95 23.94
N PRO A 173 2.63 -3.58 23.49
CA PRO A 173 3.07 -3.95 22.14
C PRO A 173 3.07 -5.46 21.93
N TYR A 174 2.51 -5.92 20.83
CA TYR A 174 2.49 -7.34 20.48
C TYR A 174 2.78 -7.59 19.01
N ASN A 175 3.19 -8.81 18.71
CA ASN A 175 3.42 -9.30 17.37
C ASN A 175 2.30 -10.28 16.99
N ALA A 176 1.90 -10.26 15.71
CA ALA A 176 0.96 -11.21 15.15
C ALA A 176 1.50 -11.77 13.84
N PHE A 177 1.33 -13.06 13.64
CA PHE A 177 1.64 -13.74 12.39
C PHE A 177 0.35 -14.35 11.84
N ILE A 178 0.06 -14.06 10.57
CA ILE A 178 -1.12 -14.56 9.87
C ILE A 178 -0.61 -15.32 8.64
N LEU A 179 -1.08 -16.54 8.48
CA LEU A 179 -0.84 -17.37 7.31
C LEU A 179 -2.19 -17.76 6.71
N ASN A 180 -2.41 -17.38 5.44
CA ASN A 180 -3.57 -17.80 4.65
C ASN A 180 -3.07 -18.62 3.47
N VAL A 181 -3.52 -19.85 3.38
CA VAL A 181 -3.27 -20.74 2.24
C VAL A 181 -4.61 -21.11 1.64
N GLY A 182 -4.73 -21.04 0.34
CA GLY A 182 -5.97 -21.37 -0.31
C GLY A 182 -5.78 -21.73 -1.77
N ALA A 183 -6.87 -22.21 -2.35
CA ALA A 183 -6.95 -22.52 -3.77
C ALA A 183 -8.34 -22.14 -4.29
N SER A 184 -8.40 -21.80 -5.58
CA SER A 184 -9.66 -21.60 -6.30
C SER A 184 -9.65 -22.40 -7.59
N TYR A 185 -10.81 -22.93 -7.97
CA TYR A 185 -10.95 -23.68 -9.20
C TYR A 185 -12.16 -23.22 -10.01
N THR A 186 -11.93 -22.88 -11.27
CA THR A 186 -12.96 -22.51 -12.24
C THR A 186 -13.04 -23.59 -13.31
N PRO A 187 -13.99 -24.55 -13.20
CA PRO A 187 -14.15 -25.60 -14.19
C PRO A 187 -14.47 -25.06 -15.58
N GLY A 188 -13.85 -25.63 -16.61
CA GLY A 188 -14.12 -25.25 -17.99
C GLY A 188 -13.64 -23.84 -18.39
N GLN A 189 -12.75 -23.24 -17.62
CA GLN A 189 -12.17 -21.93 -17.95
C GLN A 189 -11.52 -21.95 -19.32
N ARG A 190 -11.92 -21.03 -20.20
CA ARG A 190 -11.38 -20.88 -21.55
C ARG A 190 -10.42 -19.69 -21.58
N TYR A 191 -9.40 -19.77 -22.39
CA TYR A 191 -8.45 -18.68 -22.62
C TYR A 191 -7.94 -18.69 -24.06
N MET A 192 -7.52 -17.54 -24.55
CA MET A 192 -6.71 -17.44 -25.76
C MET A 192 -5.24 -17.59 -25.40
N ARG A 193 -4.52 -18.38 -26.14
CA ARG A 193 -3.09 -18.57 -25.95
C ARG A 193 -2.31 -17.62 -26.85
N GLU A 194 -1.58 -16.74 -26.27
CA GLU A 194 -0.48 -16.01 -26.91
C GLU A 194 0.85 -16.71 -26.59
N PRO A 195 1.95 -16.45 -27.34
CA PRO A 195 3.20 -17.20 -27.16
C PRO A 195 3.72 -17.25 -25.72
N ASN A 196 3.55 -16.16 -24.97
CA ASN A 196 4.11 -16.01 -23.62
C ASN A 196 3.07 -15.66 -22.55
N ARG A 197 1.77 -15.70 -22.87
CA ARG A 197 0.70 -15.42 -21.89
C ARG A 197 -0.63 -16.07 -22.28
N LYS A 198 -1.49 -16.22 -21.27
CA LYS A 198 -2.92 -16.49 -21.45
C LYS A 198 -3.70 -15.18 -21.36
N VAL A 199 -4.77 -15.07 -22.14
CA VAL A 199 -5.72 -13.94 -22.12
C VAL A 199 -7.13 -14.53 -21.95
N PHE A 200 -7.90 -13.98 -21.00
CA PHE A 200 -9.28 -14.34 -20.74
C PHE A 200 -10.24 -13.36 -21.37
#